data_4ae7750996fd4fecf75f825d619fea22
#
_entry.id   4ae7750996fd4fecf75f825d619fea22
#
_cell.length_a   1.000
_cell.length_b   1.000
_cell.length_c   1.000
_cell.angle_alpha   90.00
_cell.angle_beta   90.00
_cell.angle_gamma   90.00
#
_symmetry.space_group_name_H-M   'P 1'
#
loop_
_entity.id
_entity.type
_entity.pdbx_description
1 polymer ?
#
loop_
_entity_poly.entity_id
_entity_poly.type
_entity_poly.pdbx_seq_one_letter_code
_entity_poly.pdbx_strand_id
1 'polypeptide(L)'
;VELSYLKPSEQKEFLEAIAGLQAIESGSITLLDDNGKGTELAGMDSISINKAGISLAFVPEDRIGMGLVGDMDMTDNMMLRSYRNGKSPFLDRKGPKALALKIKEQPEVMTPSISAPVRQMSGGNVQKVLVGREIAQNPKVLLVAFPTRGVDVNTSHVIYRLLNEQKKKGVAVVCVIEDLDVVLELCDRIAVFCGGKISGIEDGRTATKEEIGLLMTKHEKGGTLA
;
A
#
# COMPACT_ATOMS: atom_id res chain seq x y z
N VAL A 1 -10.78 0.14 -3.28
CA VAL A 1 -10.66 0.80 -4.60
C VAL A 1 -9.37 0.34 -5.23
N GLU A 2 -9.43 -0.22 -6.40
CA GLU A 2 -8.25 -0.62 -7.14
C GLU A 2 -8.07 0.21 -8.40
N LEU A 3 -6.84 0.34 -8.81
CA LEU A 3 -6.39 1.17 -9.93
C LEU A 3 -5.72 0.27 -10.96
N SER A 4 -6.39 -0.08 -12.03
CA SER A 4 -5.81 -0.81 -13.14
C SER A 4 -5.59 0.07 -14.37
N TYR A 5 -4.40 -0.02 -14.89
CA TYR A 5 -3.89 0.56 -16.13
C TYR A 5 -3.82 2.09 -16.25
N LEU A 6 -2.97 2.66 -15.47
CA LEU A 6 -2.10 3.77 -15.85
C LEU A 6 -0.76 3.19 -16.31
N LYS A 7 0.08 3.98 -17.00
CA LYS A 7 1.51 3.63 -17.00
C LYS A 7 1.91 3.36 -15.54
N PRO A 8 2.76 2.39 -15.25
CA PRO A 8 3.12 2.06 -13.86
C PRO A 8 3.51 3.28 -13.00
N SER A 9 4.06 4.34 -13.61
CA SER A 9 4.35 5.62 -12.96
C SER A 9 3.11 6.33 -12.44
N GLU A 10 2.03 6.42 -13.23
CA GLU A 10 0.84 7.21 -12.90
C GLU A 10 0.00 6.59 -11.76
N GLN A 11 -0.07 5.26 -11.69
CA GLN A 11 -0.75 4.55 -10.58
C GLN A 11 -0.01 4.74 -9.27
N LYS A 12 1.32 4.67 -9.31
CA LYS A 12 2.18 4.91 -8.18
C LYS A 12 2.03 6.35 -7.69
N GLU A 13 2.11 7.33 -8.61
CA GLU A 13 1.94 8.75 -8.32
C GLU A 13 0.60 9.05 -7.64
N PHE A 14 -0.48 8.38 -8.05
CA PHE A 14 -1.78 8.51 -7.41
C PHE A 14 -1.76 8.05 -5.95
N LEU A 15 -1.16 6.89 -5.64
CA LEU A 15 -1.03 6.43 -4.26
C LEU A 15 -0.10 7.34 -3.45
N GLU A 16 0.98 7.82 -4.05
CA GLU A 16 1.92 8.76 -3.40
C GLU A 16 1.25 10.11 -3.09
N ALA A 17 0.38 10.59 -3.98
CA ALA A 17 -0.41 11.80 -3.74
C ALA A 17 -1.36 11.62 -2.54
N ILE A 18 -2.06 10.48 -2.44
CA ILE A 18 -2.91 10.18 -1.27
C ILE A 18 -2.07 10.07 0.01
N ALA A 19 -0.85 9.53 -0.08
CA ALA A 19 0.05 9.41 1.05
C ALA A 19 0.70 10.73 1.49
N GLY A 20 0.48 11.83 0.75
CA GLY A 20 1.13 13.11 1.00
C GLY A 20 2.63 13.10 0.69
N LEU A 21 3.05 12.21 -0.22
CA LEU A 21 4.43 12.10 -0.69
C LEU A 21 4.65 12.88 -1.99
N GLN A 22 3.57 13.20 -2.70
CA GLN A 22 3.57 14.01 -3.92
C GLN A 22 2.49 15.09 -3.85
N ALA A 23 2.80 16.29 -4.33
CA ALA A 23 1.86 17.38 -4.42
C ALA A 23 0.85 17.12 -5.56
N ILE A 24 -0.40 17.53 -5.34
CA ILE A 24 -1.43 17.55 -6.38
C ILE A 24 -1.56 18.98 -6.94
N GLU A 25 -1.81 19.10 -8.25
CA GLU A 25 -1.99 20.40 -8.91
C GLU A 25 -3.37 20.99 -8.59
N SER A 26 -4.40 20.14 -8.51
CA SER A 26 -5.78 20.55 -8.24
C SER A 26 -6.63 19.38 -7.75
N GLY A 27 -7.81 19.67 -7.21
CA GLY A 27 -8.76 18.68 -6.71
C GLY A 27 -8.72 18.53 -5.21
N SER A 28 -9.37 17.49 -4.67
CA SER A 28 -9.47 17.20 -3.26
C SER A 28 -9.26 15.71 -2.98
N ILE A 29 -8.69 15.40 -1.81
CA ILE A 29 -8.54 14.04 -1.29
C ILE A 29 -9.17 14.03 0.09
N THR A 30 -10.39 13.51 0.21
CA THR A 30 -11.13 13.53 1.48
C THR A 30 -11.21 12.15 2.09
N LEU A 31 -10.69 12.00 3.29
CA LEU A 31 -10.91 10.81 4.11
C LEU A 31 -12.21 10.97 4.88
N LEU A 32 -13.15 10.04 4.71
CA LEU A 32 -14.37 9.96 5.49
C LEU A 32 -14.17 9.07 6.73
N ASP A 33 -14.58 9.54 7.89
CA ASP A 33 -14.66 8.69 9.09
C ASP A 33 -15.96 7.85 9.11
N ASP A 34 -16.09 6.99 10.13
CA ASP A 34 -17.26 6.12 10.29
C ASP A 34 -18.59 6.88 10.44
N ASN A 35 -18.55 8.18 10.78
CA ASN A 35 -19.71 9.07 10.90
C ASN A 35 -19.96 9.89 9.63
N GLY A 36 -19.17 9.66 8.57
CA GLY A 36 -19.24 10.40 7.31
C GLY A 36 -18.62 11.80 7.36
N LYS A 37 -17.90 12.15 8.43
CA LYS A 37 -17.18 13.42 8.53
C LYS A 37 -15.92 13.36 7.67
N GLY A 38 -15.81 14.29 6.73
CA GLY A 38 -14.66 14.41 5.85
C GLY A 38 -13.49 15.14 6.49
N THR A 39 -12.28 14.63 6.27
CA THR A 39 -11.03 15.33 6.53
C THR A 39 -10.27 15.47 5.22
N GLU A 40 -10.00 16.72 4.81
CA GLU A 40 -9.26 17.02 3.59
C GLU A 40 -7.78 16.71 3.78
N LEU A 41 -7.19 15.95 2.86
CA LEU A 41 -5.79 15.55 2.86
C LEU A 41 -4.95 16.27 1.80
N ALA A 42 -5.59 16.90 0.80
CA ALA A 42 -4.89 17.60 -0.27
C ALA A 42 -4.00 18.70 0.33
N GLY A 43 -2.74 18.74 -0.10
CA GLY A 43 -1.75 19.69 0.41
C GLY A 43 -1.14 19.31 1.78
N MET A 44 -1.58 18.23 2.41
CA MET A 44 -0.92 17.71 3.61
C MET A 44 0.25 16.80 3.24
N ASP A 45 1.39 16.99 3.91
CA ASP A 45 2.47 16.01 3.87
C ASP A 45 2.17 14.80 4.79
N SER A 46 2.92 13.72 4.63
CA SER A 46 2.75 12.50 5.41
C SER A 46 2.85 12.70 6.93
N ILE A 47 3.63 13.69 7.39
CA ILE A 47 3.80 14.03 8.79
C ILE A 47 2.54 14.75 9.30
N SER A 48 1.99 15.67 8.52
CA SER A 48 0.77 16.41 8.83
C SER A 48 -0.45 15.50 8.87
N ILE A 49 -0.55 14.54 7.92
CA ILE A 49 -1.57 13.48 7.93
C ILE A 49 -1.52 12.67 9.24
N ASN A 50 -0.33 12.28 9.66
CA ASN A 50 -0.14 11.55 10.91
C ASN A 50 -0.49 12.40 12.14
N LYS A 51 -0.08 13.68 12.19
CA LYS A 51 -0.43 14.63 13.28
C LYS A 51 -1.94 14.89 13.39
N ALA A 52 -2.66 14.83 12.28
CA ALA A 52 -4.12 14.91 12.25
C ALA A 52 -4.81 13.65 12.81
N GLY A 53 -4.03 12.68 13.30
CA GLY A 53 -4.54 11.42 13.87
C GLY A 53 -5.00 10.42 12.82
N ILE A 54 -4.62 10.63 11.56
CA ILE A 54 -4.96 9.72 10.46
C ILE A 54 -3.86 8.67 10.37
N SER A 55 -4.20 7.45 10.74
CA SER A 55 -3.31 6.30 10.60
C SER A 55 -3.35 5.81 9.15
N LEU A 56 -2.44 6.30 8.35
CA LEU A 56 -2.25 5.92 6.95
C LEU A 56 -0.92 5.18 6.81
N ALA A 57 -0.97 3.97 6.24
CA ALA A 57 0.20 3.17 5.94
C ALA A 57 0.37 3.06 4.42
N PHE A 58 1.62 3.03 3.97
CA PHE A 58 1.96 2.91 2.57
C PHE A 58 2.99 1.80 2.35
N VAL A 59 2.65 0.86 1.48
CA VAL A 59 3.53 -0.21 1.00
C VAL A 59 3.96 0.14 -0.42
N PRO A 60 5.16 0.73 -0.62
CA PRO A 60 5.65 1.10 -1.93
C PRO A 60 6.08 -0.11 -2.76
N GLU A 61 6.17 0.08 -4.08
CA GLU A 61 6.74 -0.89 -5.00
C GLU A 61 8.23 -1.13 -4.72
N ASP A 62 8.99 -0.05 -4.52
CA ASP A 62 10.41 -0.13 -4.14
C ASP A 62 10.54 -0.48 -2.65
N ARG A 63 10.73 -1.78 -2.40
CA ARG A 63 10.77 -2.35 -1.07
C ARG A 63 11.92 -1.87 -0.22
N ILE A 64 13.08 -1.66 -0.82
CA ILE A 64 14.34 -1.34 -0.12
C ILE A 64 14.70 0.14 -0.26
N GLY A 65 14.37 0.80 -1.37
CA GLY A 65 14.64 2.23 -1.55
C GLY A 65 13.66 3.12 -0.77
N MET A 66 12.38 2.77 -0.77
CA MET A 66 11.32 3.55 -0.12
C MET A 66 10.68 2.86 1.08
N GLY A 67 10.64 1.53 1.08
CA GLY A 67 9.95 0.75 2.10
C GLY A 67 10.80 0.47 3.32
N LEU A 68 11.86 -0.28 3.18
CA LEU A 68 12.80 -0.69 4.23
C LEU A 68 14.20 -0.16 3.93
N VAL A 69 15.01 -0.02 4.97
CA VAL A 69 16.43 0.30 4.82
C VAL A 69 17.21 -1.01 4.75
N GLY A 70 17.79 -1.32 3.59
CA GLY A 70 18.39 -2.62 3.29
C GLY A 70 19.54 -3.02 4.24
N ASP A 71 20.34 -2.08 4.69
CA ASP A 71 21.47 -2.31 5.59
C ASP A 71 21.07 -2.45 7.07
N MET A 72 19.86 -2.09 7.43
CA MET A 72 19.31 -2.27 8.77
C MET A 72 18.72 -3.67 8.94
N ASP A 73 18.74 -4.15 10.17
CA ASP A 73 18.06 -5.38 10.57
C ASP A 73 16.53 -5.19 10.68
N MET A 74 15.80 -6.28 10.94
CA MET A 74 14.34 -6.19 11.10
C MET A 74 13.94 -5.30 12.28
N THR A 75 14.66 -5.36 13.41
CA THR A 75 14.34 -4.57 14.60
C THR A 75 14.46 -3.08 14.32
N ASP A 76 15.54 -2.66 13.65
CA ASP A 76 15.77 -1.26 13.31
C ASP A 76 14.77 -0.76 12.27
N ASN A 77 14.42 -1.59 11.29
CA ASN A 77 13.35 -1.28 10.34
C ASN A 77 11.97 -1.12 11.00
N MET A 78 11.64 -1.91 12.04
CA MET A 78 10.43 -1.70 12.83
C MET A 78 10.50 -0.39 13.63
N MET A 79 11.66 -0.05 14.15
CA MET A 79 11.89 1.17 14.93
C MET A 79 11.67 2.44 14.11
N LEU A 80 11.91 2.44 12.80
CA LEU A 80 11.67 3.59 11.92
C LEU A 80 10.23 4.13 11.99
N ARG A 81 9.25 3.31 12.34
CA ARG A 81 7.85 3.72 12.51
C ARG A 81 7.50 4.17 13.94
N SER A 82 8.33 3.87 14.93
CA SER A 82 8.01 4.06 16.35
C SER A 82 9.00 4.94 17.13
N TYR A 83 10.13 5.31 16.55
CA TYR A 83 11.19 6.04 17.27
C TYR A 83 10.75 7.40 17.86
N ARG A 84 9.69 8.02 17.31
CA ARG A 84 9.14 9.29 17.80
C ARG A 84 8.09 9.14 18.89
N ASN A 85 7.64 7.91 19.17
CA ASN A 85 6.54 7.66 20.12
C ASN A 85 7.03 7.63 21.58
N GLY A 86 8.35 7.60 21.82
CA GLY A 86 8.94 7.60 23.16
C GLY A 86 9.08 8.99 23.75
N LYS A 87 8.89 9.08 25.10
CA LYS A 87 9.18 10.30 25.85
C LYS A 87 10.62 10.39 26.36
N SER A 88 11.41 9.34 26.17
CA SER A 88 12.80 9.23 26.61
C SER A 88 13.76 9.73 25.51
N PRO A 89 14.92 10.35 25.87
CA PRO A 89 15.96 10.66 24.92
C PRO A 89 16.65 9.39 24.38
N PHE A 90 16.43 8.24 24.99
CA PHE A 90 16.96 6.95 24.53
C PHE A 90 15.93 6.18 23.73
N LEU A 91 16.41 5.53 22.65
CA LEU A 91 15.56 4.69 21.79
C LEU A 91 15.18 3.41 22.51
N ASP A 92 13.86 3.16 22.61
CA ASP A 92 13.35 1.88 23.10
C ASP A 92 13.31 0.86 21.95
N ARG A 93 14.15 -0.18 22.04
CA ARG A 93 14.23 -1.28 21.07
C ARG A 93 13.36 -2.49 21.45
N LYS A 94 12.75 -2.51 22.65
CA LYS A 94 11.98 -3.69 23.13
C LYS A 94 10.74 -3.92 22.30
N GLY A 95 9.94 -2.87 22.08
CA GLY A 95 8.75 -2.93 21.24
C GLY A 95 9.06 -3.32 19.79
N PRO A 96 9.98 -2.62 19.10
CA PRO A 96 10.43 -2.99 17.75
C PRO A 96 10.95 -4.41 17.62
N LYS A 97 11.73 -4.89 18.60
CA LYS A 97 12.23 -6.29 18.63
C LYS A 97 11.10 -7.30 18.77
N ALA A 98 10.15 -7.05 19.66
CA ALA A 98 8.98 -7.93 19.83
C ALA A 98 8.15 -7.98 18.54
N LEU A 99 7.97 -6.85 17.86
CA LEU A 99 7.29 -6.77 16.57
C LEU A 99 8.05 -7.54 15.48
N ALA A 100 9.38 -7.40 15.40
CA ALA A 100 10.20 -8.12 14.44
C ALA A 100 10.09 -9.66 14.64
N LEU A 101 10.07 -10.14 15.87
CA LEU A 101 9.85 -11.56 16.20
C LEU A 101 8.45 -12.00 15.75
N LYS A 102 7.42 -11.24 16.08
CA LYS A 102 6.04 -11.53 15.67
C LYS A 102 5.89 -11.60 14.14
N ILE A 103 6.49 -10.67 13.41
CA ILE A 103 6.45 -10.66 11.94
C ILE A 103 7.21 -11.86 11.37
N LYS A 104 8.35 -12.25 11.99
CA LYS A 104 9.08 -13.44 11.57
C LYS A 104 8.23 -14.71 11.66
N GLU A 105 7.42 -14.83 12.71
CA GLU A 105 6.62 -16.04 12.97
C GLU A 105 5.31 -16.07 12.16
N GLN A 106 4.55 -14.98 12.14
CA GLN A 106 3.20 -14.96 11.55
C GLN A 106 3.15 -15.09 10.02
N PRO A 107 3.91 -14.30 9.23
CA PRO A 107 3.92 -14.45 7.78
C PRO A 107 4.99 -15.45 7.28
N GLU A 108 5.57 -16.28 8.16
CA GLU A 108 6.60 -17.27 7.81
C GLU A 108 7.79 -16.62 7.07
N VAL A 109 8.36 -15.57 7.66
CA VAL A 109 9.53 -14.90 7.10
C VAL A 109 10.77 -15.77 7.30
N MET A 110 11.32 -16.26 6.18
CA MET A 110 12.55 -17.03 6.18
C MET A 110 13.74 -16.07 6.29
N THR A 111 14.35 -16.05 7.46
CA THR A 111 15.59 -15.30 7.74
C THR A 111 16.44 -16.05 8.76
N PRO A 112 17.77 -16.03 8.62
CA PRO A 112 18.68 -16.63 9.62
C PRO A 112 18.49 -16.00 11.00
N SER A 113 18.32 -14.69 11.06
CA SER A 113 18.15 -13.91 12.29
C SER A 113 17.40 -12.63 12.02
N ILE A 114 16.62 -12.14 13.01
CA ILE A 114 16.04 -10.79 12.96
C ILE A 114 17.10 -9.68 13.01
N SER A 115 18.34 -10.01 13.36
CA SER A 115 19.50 -9.11 13.42
C SER A 115 20.32 -9.13 12.11
N ALA A 116 19.91 -9.91 11.10
CA ALA A 116 20.55 -9.86 9.78
C ALA A 116 19.99 -8.68 8.99
N PRO A 117 20.84 -7.98 8.18
CA PRO A 117 20.39 -6.94 7.28
C PRO A 117 19.29 -7.45 6.34
N VAL A 118 18.20 -6.69 6.17
CA VAL A 118 17.05 -7.15 5.37
C VAL A 118 17.38 -7.34 3.90
N ARG A 119 18.41 -6.70 3.37
CA ARG A 119 18.90 -6.93 1.99
C ARG A 119 19.40 -8.34 1.73
N GLN A 120 19.71 -9.12 2.79
CA GLN A 120 20.15 -10.52 2.66
C GLN A 120 18.96 -11.49 2.53
N MET A 121 17.75 -11.02 2.67
CA MET A 121 16.53 -11.81 2.50
C MET A 121 16.14 -11.91 1.02
N SER A 122 15.38 -12.94 0.65
CA SER A 122 14.73 -12.99 -0.66
C SER A 122 13.69 -11.86 -0.80
N GLY A 123 13.40 -11.45 -2.04
CA GLY A 123 12.41 -10.39 -2.31
C GLY A 123 11.05 -10.66 -1.67
N GLY A 124 10.60 -11.91 -1.65
CA GLY A 124 9.36 -12.32 -0.99
C GLY A 124 9.41 -12.13 0.53
N ASN A 125 10.53 -12.43 1.18
CA ASN A 125 10.68 -12.20 2.62
C ASN A 125 10.76 -10.71 2.96
N VAL A 126 11.48 -9.92 2.15
CA VAL A 126 11.49 -8.45 2.27
C VAL A 126 10.07 -7.89 2.19
N GLN A 127 9.26 -8.38 1.23
CA GLN A 127 7.88 -7.95 1.07
C GLN A 127 7.00 -8.30 2.27
N LYS A 128 7.12 -9.52 2.80
CA LYS A 128 6.38 -9.93 4.01
C LYS A 128 6.74 -9.07 5.22
N VAL A 129 8.02 -8.74 5.39
CA VAL A 129 8.50 -7.84 6.46
C VAL A 129 7.91 -6.44 6.29
N LEU A 130 7.92 -5.89 5.08
CA LEU A 130 7.39 -4.56 4.79
C LEU A 130 5.87 -4.50 5.05
N VAL A 131 5.10 -5.40 4.47
CA VAL A 131 3.64 -5.47 4.66
C VAL A 131 3.30 -5.69 6.13
N GLY A 132 4.00 -6.60 6.81
CA GLY A 132 3.81 -6.87 8.24
C GLY A 132 4.07 -5.64 9.11
N ARG A 133 5.11 -4.85 8.82
CA ARG A 133 5.41 -3.60 9.52
C ARG A 133 4.28 -2.57 9.35
N GLU A 134 3.80 -2.37 8.13
CA GLU A 134 2.76 -1.40 7.86
C GLU A 134 1.41 -1.79 8.48
N ILE A 135 1.03 -3.07 8.39
CA ILE A 135 -0.19 -3.59 9.04
C ILE A 135 -0.13 -3.45 10.57
N ALA A 136 1.04 -3.62 11.17
CA ALA A 136 1.22 -3.52 12.62
C ALA A 136 1.00 -2.11 13.18
N GLN A 137 0.95 -1.07 12.32
CA GLN A 137 0.57 0.29 12.71
C GLN A 137 -0.94 0.43 12.97
N ASN A 138 -1.73 -0.63 12.74
CA ASN A 138 -3.21 -0.61 12.79
C ASN A 138 -3.80 0.56 11.96
N PRO A 139 -3.48 0.64 10.68
CA PRO A 139 -3.88 1.76 9.85
C PRO A 139 -5.41 1.79 9.66
N LYS A 140 -5.98 2.99 9.49
CA LYS A 140 -7.34 3.16 8.96
C LYS A 140 -7.35 3.06 7.44
N VAL A 141 -6.27 3.49 6.81
CA VAL A 141 -6.06 3.42 5.36
C VAL A 141 -4.74 2.73 5.07
N LEU A 142 -4.76 1.71 4.23
CA LEU A 142 -3.59 0.98 3.76
C LEU A 142 -3.48 1.14 2.24
N LEU A 143 -2.45 1.85 1.81
CA LEU A 143 -2.12 2.03 0.40
C LEU A 143 -1.05 1.03 0.00
N VAL A 144 -1.24 0.33 -1.11
CA VAL A 144 -0.36 -0.76 -1.52
C VAL A 144 -0.07 -0.69 -3.02
N ALA A 145 1.19 -0.46 -3.36
CA ALA A 145 1.65 -0.42 -4.75
C ALA A 145 2.32 -1.74 -5.14
N PHE A 146 1.74 -2.46 -6.09
CA PHE A 146 2.30 -3.68 -6.68
C PHE A 146 2.83 -4.70 -5.66
N PRO A 147 2.01 -5.15 -4.70
CA PRO A 147 2.48 -5.91 -3.54
C PRO A 147 3.15 -7.24 -3.86
N THR A 148 2.85 -7.80 -5.02
CA THR A 148 3.32 -9.14 -5.42
C THR A 148 4.26 -9.13 -6.62
N ARG A 149 4.65 -7.95 -7.11
CA ARG A 149 5.59 -7.85 -8.23
C ARG A 149 6.94 -8.48 -7.87
N GLY A 150 7.39 -9.45 -8.68
CA GLY A 150 8.68 -10.12 -8.51
C GLY A 150 8.82 -10.95 -7.23
N VAL A 151 7.72 -11.53 -6.73
CA VAL A 151 7.72 -12.55 -5.69
C VAL A 151 7.12 -13.85 -6.22
N ASP A 152 7.37 -14.95 -5.52
CA ASP A 152 6.80 -16.26 -5.86
C ASP A 152 5.30 -16.35 -5.52
N VAL A 153 4.63 -17.35 -6.12
CA VAL A 153 3.18 -17.57 -5.98
C VAL A 153 2.75 -17.75 -4.53
N ASN A 154 3.51 -18.53 -3.74
CA ASN A 154 3.17 -18.77 -2.34
C ASN A 154 3.25 -17.47 -1.53
N THR A 155 4.27 -16.66 -1.74
CA THR A 155 4.40 -15.35 -1.13
C THR A 155 3.25 -14.42 -1.55
N SER A 156 2.83 -14.46 -2.81
CA SER A 156 1.68 -13.68 -3.30
C SER A 156 0.40 -14.03 -2.54
N HIS A 157 0.10 -15.31 -2.38
CA HIS A 157 -1.08 -15.76 -1.59
C HIS A 157 -1.03 -15.31 -0.13
N VAL A 158 0.14 -15.35 0.51
CA VAL A 158 0.31 -14.84 1.88
C VAL A 158 -0.03 -13.35 1.95
N ILE A 159 0.48 -12.56 1.01
CA ILE A 159 0.26 -11.12 0.97
C ILE A 159 -1.22 -10.79 0.74
N TYR A 160 -1.87 -11.43 -0.24
CA TYR A 160 -3.30 -11.23 -0.51
C TYR A 160 -4.17 -11.60 0.70
N ARG A 161 -3.84 -12.70 1.39
CA ARG A 161 -4.51 -13.06 2.64
C ARG A 161 -4.37 -11.96 3.69
N LEU A 162 -3.17 -11.41 3.88
CA LEU A 162 -2.94 -10.31 4.84
C LEU A 162 -3.75 -9.07 4.48
N LEU A 163 -3.82 -8.69 3.21
CA LEU A 163 -4.63 -7.55 2.75
C LEU A 163 -6.12 -7.79 3.00
N ASN A 164 -6.63 -8.99 2.68
CA ASN A 164 -8.02 -9.37 2.92
C ASN A 164 -8.38 -9.39 4.42
N GLU A 165 -7.45 -9.82 5.28
CA GLU A 165 -7.62 -9.73 6.73
C GLU A 165 -7.73 -8.28 7.22
N GLN A 166 -7.00 -7.33 6.62
CA GLN A 166 -7.15 -5.92 6.95
C GLN A 166 -8.52 -5.38 6.50
N LYS A 167 -8.96 -5.73 5.30
CA LYS A 167 -10.30 -5.40 4.80
C LYS A 167 -11.40 -5.90 5.75
N LYS A 168 -11.31 -7.14 6.23
CA LYS A 168 -12.25 -7.72 7.21
C LYS A 168 -12.26 -7.00 8.56
N LYS A 169 -11.17 -6.32 8.92
CA LYS A 169 -11.07 -5.47 10.13
C LYS A 169 -11.60 -4.05 9.92
N GLY A 170 -12.13 -3.73 8.75
CA GLY A 170 -12.64 -2.40 8.42
C GLY A 170 -11.57 -1.41 7.94
N VAL A 171 -10.35 -1.88 7.64
CA VAL A 171 -9.31 -1.03 7.04
C VAL A 171 -9.67 -0.74 5.59
N ALA A 172 -9.62 0.52 5.18
CA ALA A 172 -9.75 0.90 3.77
C ALA A 172 -8.45 0.53 3.04
N VAL A 173 -8.49 -0.51 2.22
CA VAL A 173 -7.34 -0.95 1.42
C VAL A 173 -7.46 -0.41 0.01
N VAL A 174 -6.49 0.39 -0.42
CA VAL A 174 -6.35 0.87 -1.80
C VAL A 174 -5.10 0.25 -2.38
N CYS A 175 -5.26 -0.58 -3.40
CA CYS A 175 -4.13 -1.32 -3.97
C CYS A 175 -4.05 -1.18 -5.49
N VAL A 176 -2.84 -1.25 -5.99
CA VAL A 176 -2.54 -1.39 -7.42
C VAL A 176 -2.00 -2.79 -7.64
N ILE A 177 -2.69 -3.57 -8.47
CA ILE A 177 -2.36 -4.96 -8.79
C ILE A 177 -2.35 -5.11 -10.32
N GLU A 178 -1.45 -5.96 -10.84
CA GLU A 178 -1.31 -6.18 -12.29
C GLU A 178 -2.20 -7.31 -12.82
N ASP A 179 -2.55 -8.24 -11.96
CA ASP A 179 -3.28 -9.45 -12.32
C ASP A 179 -4.80 -9.24 -12.15
N LEU A 180 -5.54 -9.22 -13.28
CA LEU A 180 -6.98 -9.02 -13.28
C LEU A 180 -7.77 -10.12 -12.56
N ASP A 181 -7.26 -11.36 -12.50
CA ASP A 181 -7.90 -12.44 -11.74
C ASP A 181 -7.88 -12.12 -10.24
N VAL A 182 -6.74 -11.64 -9.79
CA VAL A 182 -6.57 -11.24 -8.39
C VAL A 182 -7.42 -10.01 -8.06
N VAL A 183 -7.48 -9.04 -8.99
CA VAL A 183 -8.32 -7.85 -8.89
C VAL A 183 -9.77 -8.22 -8.64
N LEU A 184 -10.32 -9.05 -9.51
CA LEU A 184 -11.73 -9.51 -9.45
C LEU A 184 -12.03 -10.34 -8.19
N GLU A 185 -11.03 -11.05 -7.66
CA GLU A 185 -11.21 -11.86 -6.45
C GLU A 185 -11.13 -11.01 -5.15
N LEU A 186 -10.24 -10.00 -5.12
CA LEU A 186 -9.95 -9.27 -3.88
C LEU A 186 -10.73 -7.99 -3.69
N CYS A 187 -11.07 -7.31 -4.78
CA CYS A 187 -11.53 -5.93 -4.72
C CYS A 187 -13.04 -5.80 -4.73
N ASP A 188 -13.58 -4.94 -3.86
CA ASP A 188 -15.02 -4.64 -3.85
C ASP A 188 -15.37 -3.59 -4.92
N ARG A 189 -14.41 -2.73 -5.28
CA ARG A 189 -14.56 -1.70 -6.31
C ARG A 189 -13.27 -1.58 -7.10
N ILE A 190 -13.40 -1.46 -8.42
CA ILE A 190 -12.29 -1.42 -9.36
C ILE A 190 -12.36 -0.09 -10.12
N ALA A 191 -11.40 0.81 -9.92
CA ALA A 191 -11.24 2.01 -10.72
C ALA A 191 -10.24 1.74 -11.84
N VAL A 192 -10.69 1.86 -13.08
CA VAL A 192 -9.87 1.64 -14.27
C VAL A 192 -9.35 2.96 -14.79
N PHE A 193 -8.04 3.04 -15.03
CA PHE A 193 -7.41 4.22 -15.59
C PHE A 193 -6.98 3.95 -17.02
N CYS A 194 -7.15 4.93 -17.89
CA CYS A 194 -6.67 4.93 -19.27
C CYS A 194 -6.30 6.35 -19.69
N GLY A 195 -5.06 6.53 -20.21
CA GLY A 195 -4.60 7.83 -20.69
C GLY A 195 -4.61 8.94 -19.62
N GLY A 196 -4.25 8.62 -18.38
CA GLY A 196 -4.20 9.58 -17.27
C GLY A 196 -5.55 9.93 -16.64
N LYS A 197 -6.63 9.25 -17.03
CA LYS A 197 -8.00 9.49 -16.53
C LYS A 197 -8.64 8.20 -16.02
N ILE A 198 -9.61 8.34 -15.12
CA ILE A 198 -10.49 7.22 -14.75
C ILE A 198 -11.46 6.99 -15.91
N SER A 199 -11.33 5.86 -16.60
CA SER A 199 -12.19 5.43 -17.71
C SER A 199 -13.47 4.74 -17.25
N GLY A 200 -13.49 4.24 -16.01
CA GLY A 200 -14.67 3.65 -15.38
C GLY A 200 -14.40 3.19 -13.97
N ILE A 201 -15.47 2.96 -13.21
CA ILE A 201 -15.44 2.35 -11.87
C ILE A 201 -16.46 1.23 -11.87
N GLU A 202 -16.00 0.01 -11.61
CA GLU A 202 -16.80 -1.20 -11.63
C GLU A 202 -16.96 -1.79 -10.22
N ASP A 203 -18.05 -2.51 -10.01
CA ASP A 203 -18.24 -3.34 -8.81
C ASP A 203 -17.48 -4.66 -8.99
N GLY A 204 -16.47 -4.90 -8.15
CA GLY A 204 -15.61 -6.08 -8.22
C GLY A 204 -16.34 -7.42 -8.10
N ARG A 205 -17.60 -7.43 -7.60
CA ARG A 205 -18.41 -8.64 -7.46
C ARG A 205 -19.13 -9.03 -8.75
N THR A 206 -19.32 -8.07 -9.65
CA THR A 206 -20.11 -8.27 -10.88
C THR A 206 -19.32 -8.02 -12.15
N ALA A 207 -18.19 -7.28 -12.04
CA ALA A 207 -17.34 -6.96 -13.16
C ALA A 207 -16.72 -8.21 -13.81
N THR A 208 -16.57 -8.16 -15.13
CA THR A 208 -15.87 -9.18 -15.92
C THR A 208 -14.53 -8.67 -16.42
N LYS A 209 -13.63 -9.59 -16.77
CA LYS A 209 -12.34 -9.23 -17.39
C LYS A 209 -12.54 -8.45 -18.69
N GLU A 210 -13.54 -8.81 -19.47
CA GLU A 210 -13.88 -8.20 -20.73
C GLU A 210 -14.27 -6.72 -20.55
N GLU A 211 -15.12 -6.43 -19.55
CA GLU A 211 -15.54 -5.08 -19.22
C GLU A 211 -14.36 -4.22 -18.74
N ILE A 212 -13.54 -4.74 -17.85
CA ILE A 212 -12.32 -4.06 -17.40
C ILE A 212 -11.36 -3.85 -18.58
N GLY A 213 -11.14 -4.87 -19.41
CA GLY A 213 -10.31 -4.79 -20.61
C GLY A 213 -10.77 -3.72 -21.59
N LEU A 214 -12.07 -3.59 -21.81
CA LEU A 214 -12.64 -2.53 -22.63
C LEU A 214 -12.36 -1.13 -22.06
N LEU A 215 -12.51 -0.96 -20.75
CA LEU A 215 -12.22 0.30 -20.06
C LEU A 215 -10.73 0.65 -20.14
N MET A 216 -9.83 -0.35 -20.07
CA MET A 216 -8.39 -0.17 -20.20
C MET A 216 -7.95 0.35 -21.57
N THR A 217 -8.74 0.08 -22.62
CA THR A 217 -8.43 0.48 -24.01
C THR A 217 -9.27 1.66 -24.49
N LYS A 218 -10.18 2.15 -23.67
CA LYS A 218 -11.10 3.24 -23.99
C LYS A 218 -10.38 4.58 -24.02
N HIS A 219 -9.60 4.81 -25.08
CA HIS A 219 -9.19 6.18 -25.39
C HIS A 219 -10.45 7.00 -25.74
N GLU A 220 -10.70 8.10 -25.03
CA GLU A 220 -11.60 9.11 -25.58
C GLU A 220 -11.06 9.48 -26.97
N LYS A 221 -11.83 9.22 -28.01
CA LYS A 221 -11.57 9.79 -29.31
C LYS A 221 -11.74 11.31 -29.14
N GLY A 222 -10.69 11.94 -28.63
CA GLY A 222 -10.59 13.37 -28.46
C GLY A 222 -10.54 14.00 -29.80
N GLY A 223 -11.51 14.84 -30.06
CA GLY A 223 -11.54 16.00 -30.94
C GLY A 223 -10.74 15.93 -32.23
N THR A 224 -11.43 15.75 -33.33
CA THR A 224 -11.03 16.22 -34.65
C THR A 224 -10.33 17.57 -34.50
N LEU A 225 -9.03 17.59 -34.82
CA LEU A 225 -8.35 18.83 -35.13
C LEU A 225 -9.06 19.42 -36.38
N ALA A 226 -9.80 20.48 -36.19
CA ALA A 226 -10.19 21.39 -37.22
C ALA A 226 -9.18 22.55 -37.26
#